data_fbc7c03e541a143b416c5fba906b5d04
#
_entry.id   fbc7c03e541a143b416c5fba906b5d04
#
_cell.length_a   1.000
_cell.length_b   1.000
_cell.length_c   1.000
_cell.angle_alpha   90.00
_cell.angle_beta   90.00
_cell.angle_gamma   90.00
#
_symmetry.space_group_name_H-M   'P 1'
#
loop_
_entity.id
_entity.type
_entity.pdbx_description
1 polymer ?
#
loop_
_entity_poly.entity_id
_entity_poly.type
_entity_poly.pdbx_seq_one_letter_code
_entity_poly.pdbx_strand_id
1 'polypeptide(L)'
;KDWSDTEKLSDSERWRVAVFVNMILVDIFDTYDKVKKGFVDESHLEMRIHMLKLGTMKTDIAKMTWNYWKSTRDNQFIEWFESEIYGDIANNAVFDENIISNVRRN
;
A
#
# COMPACT_ATOMS: atom_id res chain seq x y z
N LYS A 1 5.93 -2.75 -18.40
CA LYS A 1 5.53 -1.39 -18.02
C LYS A 1 5.95 -1.06 -16.59
N ASP A 2 6.46 0.13 -16.40
CA ASP A 2 6.91 0.58 -15.09
C ASP A 2 5.73 1.21 -14.34
N TRP A 3 5.19 0.49 -13.40
CA TRP A 3 4.02 0.93 -12.65
C TRP A 3 4.33 2.10 -11.71
N SER A 4 5.60 2.37 -11.44
CA SER A 4 5.94 3.46 -10.54
C SER A 4 5.96 4.82 -11.23
N ASP A 5 5.87 4.84 -12.55
CA ASP A 5 5.94 6.07 -13.33
C ASP A 5 4.54 6.41 -13.86
N THR A 6 3.73 7.01 -12.98
CA THR A 6 2.34 7.29 -13.29
C THR A 6 2.17 8.41 -14.32
N GLU A 7 3.18 9.25 -14.49
CA GLU A 7 3.09 10.33 -15.47
C GLU A 7 2.99 9.82 -16.89
N LYS A 8 3.43 8.57 -17.12
CA LYS A 8 3.39 7.99 -18.43
C LYS A 8 2.16 7.13 -18.68
N LEU A 9 1.27 7.04 -17.69
CA LEU A 9 0.05 6.27 -17.84
C LEU A 9 -1.00 7.08 -18.59
N SER A 10 -1.68 6.44 -19.52
CA SER A 10 -2.83 7.04 -20.16
C SER A 10 -4.00 7.11 -19.17
N ASP A 11 -5.03 7.87 -19.54
CA ASP A 11 -6.21 7.96 -18.68
C ASP A 11 -6.85 6.60 -18.47
N SER A 12 -6.93 5.76 -19.52
CA SER A 12 -7.52 4.44 -19.36
C SER A 12 -6.65 3.54 -18.50
N GLU A 13 -5.33 3.69 -18.57
CA GLU A 13 -4.43 2.92 -17.72
C GLU A 13 -4.57 3.34 -16.26
N ARG A 14 -4.68 4.64 -16.01
CA ARG A 14 -4.89 5.14 -14.65
C ARG A 14 -6.21 4.61 -14.08
N TRP A 15 -7.25 4.59 -14.91
CA TRP A 15 -8.53 4.03 -14.50
C TRP A 15 -8.41 2.57 -14.10
N ARG A 16 -7.69 1.79 -14.91
CA ARG A 16 -7.49 0.38 -14.62
C ARG A 16 -6.74 0.16 -13.31
N VAL A 17 -5.71 0.97 -13.07
CA VAL A 17 -4.97 0.88 -11.81
C VAL A 17 -5.89 1.20 -10.65
N ALA A 18 -6.69 2.25 -10.77
CA ALA A 18 -7.60 2.63 -9.70
C ALA A 18 -8.59 1.51 -9.40
N VAL A 19 -9.18 0.92 -10.43
CA VAL A 19 -10.14 -0.16 -10.24
C VAL A 19 -9.47 -1.37 -9.57
N PHE A 20 -8.29 -1.75 -10.07
CA PHE A 20 -7.57 -2.88 -9.50
C PHE A 20 -7.24 -2.65 -8.03
N VAL A 21 -6.73 -1.46 -7.72
CA VAL A 21 -6.33 -1.16 -6.35
C VAL A 21 -7.56 -1.15 -5.42
N ASN A 22 -8.67 -0.58 -5.88
CA ASN A 22 -9.89 -0.62 -5.08
C ASN A 22 -10.30 -2.05 -4.77
N MET A 23 -10.29 -2.91 -5.78
CA MET A 23 -10.71 -4.30 -5.61
C MET A 23 -9.79 -5.05 -4.65
N ILE A 24 -8.47 -4.88 -4.83
CA ILE A 24 -7.53 -5.65 -4.03
C ILE A 24 -7.50 -5.14 -2.58
N LEU A 25 -7.68 -3.83 -2.38
CA LEU A 25 -7.72 -3.30 -1.02
C LEU A 25 -8.93 -3.83 -0.25
N VAL A 26 -10.09 -3.85 -0.88
CA VAL A 26 -11.30 -4.39 -0.23
C VAL A 26 -11.08 -5.86 0.11
N ASP A 27 -10.48 -6.61 -0.81
CA ASP A 27 -10.20 -8.02 -0.58
C ASP A 27 -9.21 -8.20 0.57
N ILE A 28 -8.19 -7.36 0.63
CA ILE A 28 -7.21 -7.42 1.71
C ILE A 28 -7.86 -7.07 3.05
N PHE A 29 -8.72 -6.05 3.07
CA PHE A 29 -9.43 -5.70 4.30
C PHE A 29 -10.22 -6.88 4.83
N ASP A 30 -10.98 -7.54 3.95
CA ASP A 30 -11.79 -8.68 4.34
C ASP A 30 -10.91 -9.84 4.81
N THR A 31 -9.84 -10.12 4.08
CA THR A 31 -8.94 -11.22 4.43
C THR A 31 -8.25 -10.96 5.77
N TYR A 32 -7.80 -9.74 5.98
CA TYR A 32 -7.15 -9.36 7.23
C TYR A 32 -8.08 -9.61 8.42
N ASP A 33 -9.34 -9.17 8.28
CA ASP A 33 -10.30 -9.36 9.35
C ASP A 33 -10.56 -10.84 9.62
N LYS A 34 -10.61 -11.64 8.56
CA LYS A 34 -10.83 -13.08 8.70
C LYS A 34 -9.63 -13.79 9.33
N VAL A 35 -8.42 -13.34 9.01
CA VAL A 35 -7.22 -13.89 9.65
C VAL A 35 -7.25 -13.58 11.15
N LYS A 36 -7.58 -12.34 11.49
CA LYS A 36 -7.62 -11.96 12.91
C LYS A 36 -8.66 -12.75 13.68
N LYS A 37 -9.74 -13.14 13.03
CA LYS A 37 -10.78 -13.94 13.67
C LYS A 37 -10.49 -15.43 13.64
N GLY A 38 -9.40 -15.82 12.99
CA GLY A 38 -9.03 -17.23 12.91
C GLY A 38 -9.78 -18.02 11.87
N PHE A 39 -10.46 -17.36 10.95
CA PHE A 39 -11.26 -18.04 9.94
C PHE A 39 -10.43 -18.51 8.75
N VAL A 40 -9.32 -17.86 8.44
CA VAL A 40 -8.44 -18.27 7.34
C VAL A 40 -7.01 -18.15 7.79
N ASP A 41 -6.13 -18.87 7.09
CA ASP A 41 -4.72 -18.87 7.40
C ASP A 41 -4.05 -17.58 6.94
N GLU A 42 -3.02 -17.17 7.66
CA GLU A 42 -2.30 -15.94 7.35
C GLU A 42 -1.68 -15.96 5.96
N SER A 43 -1.40 -17.14 5.42
CA SER A 43 -0.80 -17.25 4.09
C SER A 43 -1.68 -16.61 3.01
N HIS A 44 -2.99 -16.60 3.21
CA HIS A 44 -3.88 -15.95 2.26
C HIS A 44 -3.63 -14.46 2.19
N LEU A 45 -3.36 -13.86 3.33
CA LEU A 45 -3.07 -12.42 3.40
C LEU A 45 -1.70 -12.12 2.81
N GLU A 46 -0.72 -12.95 3.13
CA GLU A 46 0.65 -12.76 2.64
C GLU A 46 0.72 -12.80 1.12
N MET A 47 -0.05 -13.70 0.52
CA MET A 47 -0.06 -13.82 -0.93
C MET A 47 -0.57 -12.55 -1.59
N ARG A 48 -1.62 -11.97 -1.03
CA ARG A 48 -2.21 -10.75 -1.58
C ARG A 48 -1.27 -9.56 -1.40
N ILE A 49 -0.64 -9.47 -0.24
CA ILE A 49 0.33 -8.40 0.01
C ILE A 49 1.51 -8.51 -0.95
N HIS A 50 1.98 -9.73 -1.19
CA HIS A 50 3.09 -9.94 -2.11
C HIS A 50 2.78 -9.37 -3.49
N MET A 51 1.57 -9.59 -3.98
CA MET A 51 1.19 -9.06 -5.29
C MET A 51 1.26 -7.54 -5.33
N LEU A 52 0.86 -6.88 -4.26
CA LEU A 52 0.91 -5.43 -4.22
C LEU A 52 2.34 -4.89 -4.17
N LYS A 53 3.26 -5.68 -3.61
CA LYS A 53 4.66 -5.26 -3.52
C LYS A 53 5.35 -5.25 -4.88
N LEU A 54 4.71 -5.75 -5.93
CA LEU A 54 5.30 -5.80 -7.26
C LEU A 54 5.31 -4.46 -7.96
N GLY A 55 4.84 -3.40 -7.32
CA GLY A 55 5.00 -2.06 -7.83
C GLY A 55 3.71 -1.27 -8.03
N THR A 56 2.59 -1.95 -8.06
CA THR A 56 1.30 -1.29 -8.31
C THR A 56 1.04 -0.17 -7.32
N MET A 57 1.36 -0.39 -6.05
CA MET A 57 1.08 0.60 -5.01
C MET A 57 2.05 1.77 -5.00
N LYS A 58 3.07 1.75 -5.85
CA LYS A 58 4.01 2.86 -5.95
C LYS A 58 3.51 3.97 -6.86
N THR A 59 2.48 3.72 -7.65
CA THR A 59 1.90 4.75 -8.50
C THR A 59 1.18 5.78 -7.64
N ASP A 60 1.10 7.02 -8.13
CA ASP A 60 0.42 8.06 -7.36
C ASP A 60 -1.07 7.80 -7.28
N ILE A 61 -1.67 7.24 -8.33
CA ILE A 61 -3.11 6.94 -8.29
C ILE A 61 -3.41 5.87 -7.24
N ALA A 62 -2.51 4.90 -7.08
CA ALA A 62 -2.70 3.89 -6.04
C ALA A 62 -2.55 4.48 -4.65
N LYS A 63 -1.58 5.39 -4.48
CA LYS A 63 -1.39 6.05 -3.19
C LYS A 63 -2.59 6.91 -2.82
N MET A 64 -3.17 7.60 -3.81
CA MET A 64 -4.39 8.37 -3.58
C MET A 64 -5.54 7.48 -3.16
N THR A 65 -5.68 6.33 -3.83
CA THR A 65 -6.71 5.37 -3.50
C THR A 65 -6.52 4.84 -2.09
N TRP A 66 -5.29 4.50 -1.73
CA TRP A 66 -4.99 4.05 -0.37
C TRP A 66 -5.29 5.14 0.66
N ASN A 67 -4.92 6.37 0.38
CA ASN A 67 -5.20 7.48 1.32
C ASN A 67 -6.69 7.62 1.57
N TYR A 68 -7.51 7.38 0.56
CA TYR A 68 -8.95 7.40 0.74
C TYR A 68 -9.40 6.25 1.67
N TRP A 69 -8.96 5.04 1.37
CA TRP A 69 -9.41 3.87 2.10
C TRP A 69 -8.87 3.79 3.53
N LYS A 70 -7.66 4.29 3.76
CA LYS A 70 -7.08 4.13 5.08
C LYS A 70 -7.85 4.90 6.15
N SER A 71 -8.61 5.92 5.76
CA SER A 71 -9.44 6.64 6.71
C SER A 71 -10.53 5.74 7.31
N THR A 72 -10.80 4.60 6.71
CA THR A 72 -11.81 3.66 7.19
C THR A 72 -11.22 2.55 8.07
N ARG A 73 -9.90 2.56 8.27
CA ARG A 73 -9.23 1.48 9.02
C ARG A 73 -8.61 2.02 10.29
N ASP A 74 -8.39 1.11 11.25
CA ASP A 74 -7.75 1.51 12.49
C ASP A 74 -6.23 1.61 12.33
N ASN A 75 -5.58 2.18 13.34
CA ASN A 75 -4.14 2.43 13.28
C ASN A 75 -3.33 1.15 13.17
N GLN A 76 -3.79 0.07 13.80
CA GLN A 76 -3.06 -1.19 13.74
C GLN A 76 -2.96 -1.68 12.31
N PHE A 77 -4.08 -1.62 11.57
CA PHE A 77 -4.07 -2.02 10.17
C PHE A 77 -3.19 -1.09 9.34
N ILE A 78 -3.35 0.22 9.54
CA ILE A 78 -2.61 1.22 8.76
C ILE A 78 -1.11 1.01 8.92
N GLU A 79 -0.65 0.85 10.16
CA GLU A 79 0.78 0.68 10.41
C GLU A 79 1.29 -0.62 9.77
N TRP A 80 0.52 -1.68 9.92
CA TRP A 80 0.92 -2.95 9.33
C TRP A 80 0.99 -2.85 7.81
N PHE A 81 -0.06 -2.31 7.18
CA PHE A 81 -0.14 -2.24 5.73
C PHE A 81 0.97 -1.36 5.16
N GLU A 82 1.14 -0.18 5.72
CA GLU A 82 2.13 0.75 5.19
C GLU A 82 3.55 0.23 5.40
N SER A 83 3.78 -0.45 6.50
CA SER A 83 5.07 -1.09 6.74
C SER A 83 5.34 -2.17 5.70
N GLU A 84 4.34 -3.00 5.40
CA GLU A 84 4.51 -4.08 4.44
C GLU A 84 4.70 -3.56 3.01
N ILE A 85 3.92 -2.57 2.62
CA ILE A 85 3.90 -2.12 1.23
C ILE A 85 4.96 -1.06 0.97
N TYR A 86 5.11 -0.11 1.88
CA TYR A 86 5.98 1.05 1.67
C TYR A 86 7.20 1.06 2.59
N GLY A 87 7.36 0.03 3.43
CA GLY A 87 8.36 0.05 4.47
C GLY A 87 9.74 0.42 4.00
N ASP A 88 10.22 -0.25 2.96
CA ASP A 88 11.56 0.00 2.45
C ASP A 88 11.68 1.40 1.87
N ILE A 89 10.64 1.81 1.15
CA ILE A 89 10.60 3.14 0.54
C ILE A 89 10.52 4.20 1.63
N ALA A 90 9.66 3.97 2.60
CA ALA A 90 9.50 4.90 3.71
C ALA A 90 10.77 5.02 4.51
N ASN A 91 11.47 3.90 4.73
CA ASN A 91 12.74 3.93 5.44
C ASN A 91 13.78 4.72 4.69
N ASN A 92 13.83 4.54 3.38
CA ASN A 92 14.76 5.30 2.57
C ASN A 92 14.44 6.79 2.60
N ALA A 93 13.15 7.11 2.52
CA ALA A 93 12.72 8.50 2.59
C ALA A 93 13.06 9.09 3.95
N VAL A 94 12.86 8.31 5.01
CA VAL A 94 13.18 8.77 6.36
C VAL A 94 14.66 9.04 6.50
N PHE A 95 15.50 8.17 5.94
CA PHE A 95 16.93 8.43 5.97
C PHE A 95 17.26 9.72 5.28
N ASP A 96 16.69 9.94 4.10
CA ASP A 96 16.95 11.17 3.38
C ASP A 96 16.50 12.37 4.16
N GLU A 97 15.32 12.28 4.75
CA GLU A 97 14.77 13.39 5.51
C GLU A 97 15.42 13.56 6.85
N ASN A 98 15.84 12.49 7.48
CA ASN A 98 16.48 12.59 8.78
C ASN A 98 17.90 12.98 8.68
N ILE A 99 18.45 12.64 7.62
CA ILE A 99 19.68 13.27 7.27
C ILE A 99 19.41 14.75 7.28
N ILE A 100 18.18 15.06 7.03
CA ILE A 100 17.65 16.38 6.97
C ILE A 100 17.08 16.78 8.31
N SER A 101 16.22 16.00 8.77
CA SER A 101 15.52 16.33 9.95
C SER A 101 15.97 15.48 11.08
N ASN A 102 16.19 15.03 11.15
CA ASN A 102 16.14 14.38 12.02
C ASN A 102 16.72 14.42 12.34
N VAL A 103 17.10 14.44 11.75
CA VAL A 103 17.11 14.37 11.87
C VAL A 103 16.50 14.91 12.34
N ARG A 104 15.97 15.49 12.33
CA ARG A 104 15.07 15.84 12.78
C ARG A 104 14.49 15.36 13.56
N ARG A 105 14.63 15.20 13.83
CA ARG A 105 14.16 14.79 14.45
C ARG A 105 14.41 14.23 14.95
N ASN A 106 14.87 14.24 14.98
CA ASN A 106 14.91 13.66 15.25
C ASN A 106 14.83 13.47 15.39
#